data_fd87ae24b058e50decebe199e422887c
#
_entry.id   fd87ae24b058e50decebe199e422887c
#
_cell.length_a   1.000
_cell.length_b   1.000
_cell.length_c   1.000
_cell.angle_alpha   90.00
_cell.angle_beta   90.00
_cell.angle_gamma   90.00
#
_symmetry.space_group_name_H-M   'P 1'
#
loop_
_entity.id
_entity.type
_entity.pdbx_description
1 polymer ?
#
loop_
_entity_poly.entity_id
_entity_poly.type
_entity_poly.pdbx_seq_one_letter_code
_entity_poly.pdbx_strand_id
1 'polypeptide(L)'
;MHLKIQKRNGRQYLSVVQSYRLNGAVKSRTVETIGYADDYADQYDDPIAHFREYVATLNVRDAIGEKPIELRFDRDEVITPDAAPTARLGAAVALGYLDAIGIGDFFRARVGQADSSTHAGRVFEMLACERMMHATSKREAWTARASFPRACDFSFENVYTALPYIARKRAELDAFQSRHLRTIAKLPDPDRIFLVCGSYAFPVDGGSMRASIAVALDRIGMPLGYHDMQGRLDPSAFREATDVLKARLGARKAVVIAGGLRDPQPTIEELASTADGFIVYQRDVTNRAELATWANDENGYTPMPGGVLIKQRQTSRKTSSGSNVPVKEVALKGGGYAVRSSQAVLVSSELDMNAASIVNSYRELWRQAEPFQPLEADFSSVPFPTAADDHIHAHFAICYAAFSALRLLRWKMGWKHNAAETADALMRMEGAHVQRNYYLFSYRDVTTDDIESAAGIPVAHRLRTRADLRRVPATTRAALTD
;
A
#
# COMPACT_ATOMS: atom_id res chain seq x y z
N MET A 1 -36.52 -16.65 14.17
CA MET A 1 -36.91 -17.13 15.51
C MET A 1 -37.93 -16.18 16.11
N HIS A 2 -38.72 -16.62 17.11
CA HIS A 2 -39.67 -15.78 17.83
C HIS A 2 -39.72 -16.17 19.32
N LEU A 3 -40.07 -15.23 20.18
CA LEU A 3 -40.29 -15.48 21.60
C LEU A 3 -41.66 -16.15 21.77
N LYS A 4 -41.67 -17.36 22.29
CA LYS A 4 -42.91 -18.09 22.66
C LYS A 4 -43.17 -17.86 24.13
N ILE A 5 -44.35 -17.38 24.44
CA ILE A 5 -44.83 -17.13 25.79
C ILE A 5 -45.96 -18.17 26.09
N GLN A 6 -45.79 -18.95 27.12
CA GLN A 6 -46.79 -19.93 27.55
C GLN A 6 -47.16 -19.70 29.02
N LYS A 7 -48.45 -19.83 29.37
CA LYS A 7 -48.85 -19.87 30.77
C LYS A 7 -48.60 -21.28 31.33
N ARG A 8 -47.76 -21.36 32.39
CA ARG A 8 -47.53 -22.59 33.17
C ARG A 8 -47.70 -22.25 34.64
N ASN A 9 -48.54 -22.98 35.32
CA ASN A 9 -48.85 -22.74 36.75
C ASN A 9 -49.20 -21.27 37.08
N GLY A 10 -49.98 -20.63 36.18
CA GLY A 10 -50.36 -19.22 36.35
C GLY A 10 -49.30 -18.18 35.97
N ARG A 11 -48.04 -18.57 35.78
CA ARG A 11 -46.91 -17.73 35.43
C ARG A 11 -46.59 -17.76 33.94
N GLN A 12 -45.96 -16.73 33.43
CA GLN A 12 -45.49 -16.66 32.04
C GLN A 12 -44.14 -17.35 31.86
N TYR A 13 -44.11 -18.38 31.03
CA TYR A 13 -42.92 -19.16 30.70
C TYR A 13 -42.44 -18.81 29.32
N LEU A 14 -41.16 -18.41 29.20
CA LEU A 14 -40.52 -17.87 28.00
C LEU A 14 -39.61 -18.93 27.36
N SER A 15 -39.68 -19.06 26.05
CA SER A 15 -38.75 -19.84 25.25
C SER A 15 -38.56 -19.25 23.85
N VAL A 16 -37.38 -19.40 23.28
CA VAL A 16 -37.06 -19.05 21.91
C VAL A 16 -37.36 -20.25 21.01
N VAL A 17 -38.22 -20.01 20.00
CA VAL A 17 -38.66 -21.05 19.07
C VAL A 17 -38.33 -20.69 17.65
N GLN A 18 -37.78 -21.63 16.89
CA GLN A 18 -37.50 -21.48 15.45
C GLN A 18 -38.48 -22.34 14.65
N SER A 19 -39.19 -21.72 13.70
CA SER A 19 -40.00 -22.43 12.73
C SER A 19 -39.15 -22.79 11.50
N TYR A 20 -39.33 -24.01 10.99
CA TYR A 20 -38.67 -24.52 9.79
C TYR A 20 -39.60 -25.37 8.96
N ARG A 21 -39.33 -25.55 7.67
CA ARG A 21 -40.09 -26.42 6.79
C ARG A 21 -39.39 -27.78 6.62
N LEU A 22 -40.12 -28.84 6.83
CA LEU A 22 -39.65 -30.19 6.57
C LEU A 22 -40.72 -30.93 5.77
N ASN A 23 -40.42 -31.43 4.57
CA ASN A 23 -41.33 -32.12 3.67
C ASN A 23 -42.65 -31.36 3.42
N GLY A 24 -42.54 -30.02 3.20
CA GLY A 24 -43.69 -29.15 2.94
C GLY A 24 -44.48 -28.73 4.21
N ALA A 25 -44.30 -29.36 5.36
CA ALA A 25 -44.96 -29.00 6.61
C ALA A 25 -44.12 -28.05 7.46
N VAL A 26 -44.77 -27.04 8.08
CA VAL A 26 -44.12 -26.15 9.03
C VAL A 26 -43.99 -26.87 10.36
N LYS A 27 -42.76 -27.01 10.83
CA LYS A 27 -42.42 -27.56 12.16
C LYS A 27 -41.71 -26.48 12.98
N SER A 28 -41.73 -26.62 14.29
CA SER A 28 -41.03 -25.73 15.21
C SER A 28 -40.16 -26.53 16.16
N ARG A 29 -39.01 -25.96 16.50
CA ARG A 29 -38.09 -26.47 17.53
C ARG A 29 -37.79 -25.37 18.55
N THR A 30 -37.67 -25.76 19.81
CA THR A 30 -37.18 -24.88 20.85
C THR A 30 -35.65 -24.75 20.68
N VAL A 31 -35.18 -23.52 20.51
CA VAL A 31 -33.74 -23.20 20.37
C VAL A 31 -33.16 -22.99 21.75
N GLU A 32 -33.90 -22.26 22.61
CA GLU A 32 -33.47 -21.93 23.95
C GLU A 32 -34.66 -21.84 24.89
N THR A 33 -34.45 -22.29 26.14
CA THR A 33 -35.42 -22.17 27.20
C THR A 33 -34.98 -21.08 28.17
N ILE A 34 -35.75 -20.00 28.28
CA ILE A 34 -35.42 -18.84 29.12
C ILE A 34 -35.88 -19.10 30.57
N GLY A 35 -37.11 -19.58 30.78
CA GLY A 35 -37.69 -19.77 32.10
C GLY A 35 -38.90 -18.89 32.34
N TYR A 36 -39.26 -18.66 33.61
CA TYR A 36 -40.37 -17.79 33.96
C TYR A 36 -39.99 -16.33 33.90
N ALA A 37 -40.87 -15.50 33.33
CA ALA A 37 -40.62 -14.05 33.20
C ALA A 37 -40.41 -13.38 34.57
N ASP A 38 -41.16 -13.85 35.59
CA ASP A 38 -41.06 -13.31 36.94
C ASP A 38 -39.68 -13.52 37.60
N ASP A 39 -38.92 -14.53 37.17
CA ASP A 39 -37.59 -14.84 37.69
C ASP A 39 -36.54 -13.78 37.25
N TYR A 40 -36.93 -12.89 36.33
CA TYR A 40 -36.10 -11.80 35.79
C TYR A 40 -36.60 -10.37 36.16
N ALA A 41 -37.68 -10.30 36.99
CA ALA A 41 -38.27 -9.00 37.37
C ALA A 41 -37.32 -8.11 38.15
N ASP A 42 -36.36 -8.68 38.87
CA ASP A 42 -35.32 -7.91 39.61
C ASP A 42 -34.18 -7.43 38.68
N GLN A 43 -34.09 -7.95 37.45
CA GLN A 43 -33.02 -7.64 36.50
C GLN A 43 -33.47 -6.71 35.38
N TYR A 44 -34.73 -6.76 34.99
CA TYR A 44 -35.31 -6.02 33.88
C TYR A 44 -36.68 -5.47 34.25
N ASP A 45 -36.92 -4.17 33.96
CA ASP A 45 -38.22 -3.52 34.19
C ASP A 45 -39.34 -4.21 33.41
N ASP A 46 -39.07 -4.69 32.22
CA ASP A 46 -39.95 -5.53 31.39
C ASP A 46 -39.16 -6.69 30.79
N PRO A 47 -39.14 -7.85 31.47
CA PRO A 47 -38.46 -9.05 30.98
C PRO A 47 -38.97 -9.51 29.60
N ILE A 48 -40.27 -9.33 29.30
CA ILE A 48 -40.82 -9.76 28.01
C ILE A 48 -40.29 -8.87 26.88
N ALA A 49 -40.27 -7.56 27.08
CA ALA A 49 -39.69 -6.63 26.11
C ALA A 49 -38.21 -6.91 25.87
N HIS A 50 -37.43 -7.10 26.98
CA HIS A 50 -36.02 -7.47 26.90
C HIS A 50 -35.77 -8.73 26.06
N PHE A 51 -36.48 -9.82 26.34
CA PHE A 51 -36.31 -11.08 25.59
C PHE A 51 -36.87 -11.03 24.16
N ARG A 52 -37.78 -10.11 23.82
CA ARG A 52 -38.16 -9.82 22.42
C ARG A 52 -37.02 -9.19 21.65
N GLU A 53 -36.34 -8.22 22.25
CA GLU A 53 -35.18 -7.56 21.68
C GLU A 53 -34.01 -8.55 21.54
N TYR A 54 -33.76 -9.38 22.55
CA TYR A 54 -32.81 -10.50 22.47
C TYR A 54 -33.11 -11.43 21.29
N VAL A 55 -34.35 -11.84 21.08
CA VAL A 55 -34.74 -12.66 19.92
C VAL A 55 -34.58 -11.92 18.60
N ALA A 56 -34.81 -10.60 18.56
CA ALA A 56 -34.52 -9.78 17.39
C ALA A 56 -33.03 -9.80 17.05
N THR A 57 -32.14 -9.67 18.05
CA THR A 57 -30.69 -9.81 17.88
C THR A 57 -30.30 -11.19 17.36
N LEU A 58 -30.90 -12.28 17.88
CA LEU A 58 -30.69 -13.63 17.36
C LEU A 58 -31.15 -13.78 15.90
N ASN A 59 -32.25 -13.15 15.53
CA ASN A 59 -32.71 -13.17 14.13
C ASN A 59 -31.79 -12.42 13.18
N VAL A 60 -31.20 -11.31 13.62
CA VAL A 60 -30.17 -10.60 12.86
C VAL A 60 -28.95 -11.49 12.65
N ARG A 61 -28.48 -12.19 13.70
CA ARG A 61 -27.39 -13.16 13.62
C ARG A 61 -27.71 -14.35 12.70
N ASP A 62 -28.94 -14.91 12.79
CA ASP A 62 -29.40 -16.01 11.94
C ASP A 62 -29.54 -15.57 10.46
N ALA A 63 -29.97 -14.33 10.21
CA ALA A 63 -30.08 -13.75 8.87
C ALA A 63 -28.69 -13.47 8.23
N ILE A 64 -27.70 -13.17 9.05
CA ILE A 64 -26.31 -13.00 8.60
C ILE A 64 -25.65 -14.36 8.28
N GLY A 65 -26.31 -15.48 8.55
CA GLY A 65 -25.82 -16.81 8.19
C GLY A 65 -24.81 -17.40 9.17
N GLU A 66 -24.79 -16.96 10.43
CA GLU A 66 -23.90 -17.44 11.50
C GLU A 66 -24.34 -18.79 12.08
N LYS A 67 -24.68 -19.76 11.22
CA LYS A 67 -24.81 -21.14 11.68
C LYS A 67 -23.43 -21.70 11.91
N PRO A 68 -23.16 -22.36 13.06
CA PRO A 68 -21.90 -23.06 13.27
C PRO A 68 -21.68 -24.04 12.13
N ILE A 69 -20.52 -23.97 11.50
CA ILE A 69 -20.11 -24.88 10.43
C ILE A 69 -19.28 -25.97 11.09
N GLU A 70 -19.73 -27.20 10.99
CA GLU A 70 -18.96 -28.37 11.41
C GLU A 70 -18.00 -28.75 10.28
N LEU A 71 -16.72 -28.73 10.57
CA LEU A 71 -15.66 -29.22 9.71
C LEU A 71 -15.18 -30.57 10.26
N ARG A 72 -15.12 -31.59 9.40
CA ARG A 72 -14.63 -32.91 9.76
C ARG A 72 -13.34 -33.17 9.03
N PHE A 73 -12.29 -33.47 9.78
CA PHE A 73 -10.98 -33.82 9.24
C PHE A 73 -10.75 -35.30 9.49
N ASP A 74 -10.28 -36.00 8.43
CA ASP A 74 -9.71 -37.32 8.63
C ASP A 74 -8.29 -37.17 9.15
N ARG A 75 -7.95 -37.93 10.20
CA ARG A 75 -6.63 -37.87 10.81
C ARG A 75 -5.52 -38.31 9.86
N ASP A 76 -5.85 -39.21 8.94
CA ASP A 76 -4.92 -39.82 8.00
C ASP A 76 -5.00 -39.17 6.59
N GLU A 77 -5.75 -38.06 6.45
CA GLU A 77 -5.82 -37.29 5.20
C GLU A 77 -4.46 -36.71 4.85
N VAL A 78 -3.97 -37.00 3.66
CA VAL A 78 -2.68 -36.51 3.15
C VAL A 78 -2.88 -35.33 2.19
N ILE A 79 -1.97 -34.38 2.23
CA ILE A 79 -1.92 -33.29 1.28
C ILE A 79 -1.44 -33.84 -0.07
N THR A 80 -2.25 -33.65 -1.11
CA THR A 80 -1.88 -34.02 -2.47
C THR A 80 -1.13 -32.90 -3.19
N PRO A 81 -0.32 -33.18 -4.22
CA PRO A 81 0.35 -32.15 -5.03
C PRO A 81 -0.62 -31.15 -5.67
N ASP A 82 -1.85 -31.58 -5.93
CA ASP A 82 -2.92 -30.75 -6.52
C ASP A 82 -3.85 -30.12 -5.48
N ALA A 83 -3.39 -30.03 -4.22
CA ALA A 83 -4.17 -29.41 -3.15
C ALA A 83 -4.62 -28.00 -3.54
N ALA A 84 -5.84 -27.64 -3.11
CA ALA A 84 -6.38 -26.32 -3.41
C ALA A 84 -5.44 -25.23 -2.88
N PRO A 85 -5.18 -24.18 -3.68
CA PRO A 85 -4.29 -23.11 -3.26
C PRO A 85 -4.84 -22.37 -2.05
N THR A 86 -3.97 -21.75 -1.28
CA THR A 86 -4.37 -20.84 -0.20
C THR A 86 -5.21 -19.68 -0.73
N ALA A 87 -5.96 -19.03 0.14
CA ALA A 87 -6.74 -17.85 -0.20
C ALA A 87 -6.13 -16.62 0.48
N ARG A 88 -5.85 -15.57 -0.29
CA ARG A 88 -5.12 -14.40 0.17
C ARG A 88 -6.05 -13.21 0.38
N LEU A 89 -6.46 -13.00 1.64
CA LEU A 89 -7.32 -11.88 2.04
C LEU A 89 -6.56 -10.54 1.87
N GLY A 90 -5.27 -10.51 2.20
CA GLY A 90 -4.46 -9.31 2.01
C GLY A 90 -4.37 -8.86 0.54
N ALA A 91 -4.27 -9.82 -0.40
CA ALA A 91 -4.33 -9.51 -1.84
C ALA A 91 -5.72 -8.96 -2.24
N ALA A 92 -6.81 -9.44 -1.61
CA ALA A 92 -8.14 -8.91 -1.87
C ALA A 92 -8.29 -7.46 -1.37
N VAL A 93 -7.70 -7.13 -0.22
CA VAL A 93 -7.62 -5.75 0.29
C VAL A 93 -6.79 -4.87 -0.64
N ALA A 94 -5.57 -5.32 -1.00
CA ALA A 94 -4.69 -4.60 -1.91
C ALA A 94 -5.38 -4.28 -3.25
N LEU A 95 -6.09 -5.28 -3.80
CA LEU A 95 -6.88 -5.12 -5.02
C LEU A 95 -8.00 -4.09 -4.86
N GLY A 96 -8.64 -4.01 -3.69
CA GLY A 96 -9.65 -2.99 -3.39
C GLY A 96 -9.08 -1.58 -3.42
N TYR A 97 -7.87 -1.38 -2.91
CA TYR A 97 -7.16 -0.09 -3.00
C TYR A 97 -6.73 0.26 -4.42
N LEU A 98 -6.28 -0.73 -5.21
CA LEU A 98 -6.01 -0.53 -6.65
C LEU A 98 -7.28 -0.19 -7.43
N ASP A 99 -8.41 -0.82 -7.12
CA ASP A 99 -9.70 -0.48 -7.70
C ASP A 99 -10.16 0.93 -7.34
N ALA A 100 -9.91 1.36 -6.09
CA ALA A 100 -10.27 2.70 -5.64
C ALA A 100 -9.51 3.78 -6.39
N ILE A 101 -8.21 3.58 -6.66
CA ILE A 101 -7.44 4.50 -7.51
C ILE A 101 -7.70 4.31 -9.02
N GLY A 102 -8.69 3.48 -9.39
CA GLY A 102 -9.23 3.37 -10.73
C GLY A 102 -8.50 2.43 -11.69
N ILE A 103 -7.57 1.60 -11.22
CA ILE A 103 -6.77 0.71 -12.09
C ILE A 103 -7.68 -0.20 -12.94
N GLY A 104 -8.61 -0.90 -12.29
CA GLY A 104 -9.55 -1.78 -12.99
C GLY A 104 -10.42 -1.04 -14.00
N ASP A 105 -10.90 0.17 -13.66
CA ASP A 105 -11.73 0.98 -14.55
C ASP A 105 -10.95 1.47 -15.78
N PHE A 106 -9.69 1.88 -15.58
CA PHE A 106 -8.81 2.31 -16.66
C PHE A 106 -8.66 1.27 -17.75
N PHE A 107 -8.35 0.03 -17.36
CA PHE A 107 -8.16 -1.05 -18.32
C PHE A 107 -9.48 -1.52 -18.92
N ARG A 108 -10.57 -1.65 -18.14
CA ARG A 108 -11.89 -2.05 -18.65
C ARG A 108 -12.41 -1.12 -19.73
N ALA A 109 -12.24 0.18 -19.57
CA ALA A 109 -12.67 1.17 -20.56
C ALA A 109 -11.91 1.07 -21.90
N ARG A 110 -10.82 0.33 -21.95
CA ARG A 110 -9.91 0.18 -23.11
C ARG A 110 -9.85 -1.23 -23.68
N VAL A 111 -10.62 -2.16 -23.15
CA VAL A 111 -10.78 -3.51 -23.69
C VAL A 111 -11.35 -3.41 -25.12
N GLY A 112 -10.72 -4.06 -26.08
CA GLY A 112 -11.12 -4.05 -27.50
C GLY A 112 -10.39 -3.01 -28.35
N GLN A 113 -9.50 -2.18 -27.80
CA GLN A 113 -8.71 -1.21 -28.57
C GLN A 113 -7.43 -1.82 -29.20
N ALA A 114 -6.99 -2.99 -28.76
CA ALA A 114 -5.87 -3.76 -29.35
C ALA A 114 -5.86 -5.20 -28.85
N ASP A 115 -5.45 -6.16 -29.67
CA ASP A 115 -5.38 -7.60 -29.32
C ASP A 115 -4.51 -7.92 -28.11
N SER A 116 -3.43 -7.17 -27.89
CA SER A 116 -2.53 -7.35 -26.75
C SER A 116 -3.07 -6.78 -25.43
N SER A 117 -4.21 -6.08 -25.45
CA SER A 117 -4.82 -5.45 -24.28
C SER A 117 -5.66 -6.40 -23.44
N THR A 118 -6.02 -7.57 -23.98
CA THR A 118 -7.04 -8.46 -23.37
C THR A 118 -6.68 -8.89 -21.95
N HIS A 119 -5.40 -9.11 -21.67
CA HIS A 119 -4.94 -9.54 -20.34
C HIS A 119 -4.21 -8.43 -19.56
N ALA A 120 -3.88 -7.30 -20.21
CA ALA A 120 -3.02 -6.27 -19.61
C ALA A 120 -3.53 -5.76 -18.26
N GLY A 121 -4.85 -5.56 -18.13
CA GLY A 121 -5.44 -5.13 -16.86
C GLY A 121 -5.27 -6.17 -15.74
N ARG A 122 -5.49 -7.45 -16.03
CA ARG A 122 -5.33 -8.53 -15.04
C ARG A 122 -3.87 -8.78 -14.69
N VAL A 123 -2.98 -8.71 -15.67
CA VAL A 123 -1.54 -8.77 -15.44
C VAL A 123 -1.10 -7.62 -14.56
N PHE A 124 -1.54 -6.41 -14.87
CA PHE A 124 -1.22 -5.22 -14.08
C PHE A 124 -1.73 -5.34 -12.62
N GLU A 125 -3.00 -5.68 -12.43
CA GLU A 125 -3.61 -5.87 -11.11
C GLU A 125 -2.84 -6.90 -10.27
N MET A 126 -2.52 -8.06 -10.86
CA MET A 126 -1.76 -9.11 -10.20
C MET A 126 -0.37 -8.63 -9.79
N LEU A 127 0.39 -8.05 -10.72
CA LEU A 127 1.76 -7.59 -10.44
C LEU A 127 1.79 -6.43 -9.46
N ALA A 128 0.85 -5.49 -9.52
CA ALA A 128 0.77 -4.37 -8.59
C ALA A 128 0.35 -4.82 -7.18
N CYS A 129 -0.58 -5.79 -7.05
CA CYS A 129 -0.92 -6.39 -5.75
C CYS A 129 0.28 -7.08 -5.10
N GLU A 130 1.01 -7.89 -5.86
CA GLU A 130 2.21 -8.56 -5.34
C GLU A 130 3.24 -7.54 -4.90
N ARG A 131 3.49 -6.52 -5.72
CA ARG A 131 4.46 -5.45 -5.40
C ARG A 131 4.06 -4.62 -4.18
N MET A 132 2.76 -4.48 -3.91
CA MET A 132 2.26 -3.79 -2.72
C MET A 132 2.55 -4.56 -1.43
N MET A 133 2.55 -5.90 -1.49
CA MET A 133 2.79 -6.77 -0.34
C MET A 133 4.27 -7.10 -0.16
N HIS A 134 4.96 -7.47 -1.24
CA HIS A 134 6.40 -7.68 -1.23
C HIS A 134 6.97 -7.67 -2.65
N ALA A 135 8.26 -7.47 -2.77
CA ALA A 135 8.95 -7.56 -4.05
C ALA A 135 9.08 -9.05 -4.45
N THR A 136 8.31 -9.45 -5.47
CA THR A 136 8.34 -10.80 -6.04
C THR A 136 8.58 -10.71 -7.55
N SER A 137 9.18 -11.75 -8.12
CA SER A 137 9.36 -11.84 -9.57
C SER A 137 8.03 -12.07 -10.30
N LYS A 138 7.98 -11.69 -11.57
CA LYS A 138 6.81 -11.92 -12.40
C LYS A 138 6.46 -13.40 -12.51
N ARG A 139 7.47 -14.27 -12.48
CA ARG A 139 7.27 -15.74 -12.48
C ARG A 139 6.62 -16.20 -11.17
N GLU A 140 7.10 -15.75 -10.03
CA GLU A 140 6.51 -16.09 -8.73
C GLU A 140 5.10 -15.57 -8.61
N ALA A 141 4.85 -14.29 -8.99
CA ALA A 141 3.52 -13.70 -9.04
C ALA A 141 2.54 -14.53 -9.89
N TRP A 142 2.98 -14.94 -11.10
CA TRP A 142 2.16 -15.77 -11.98
C TRP A 142 1.94 -17.17 -11.41
N THR A 143 2.93 -17.78 -10.76
CA THR A 143 2.78 -19.10 -10.12
C THR A 143 1.75 -19.03 -8.99
N ALA A 144 1.75 -17.97 -8.19
CA ALA A 144 0.81 -17.76 -7.10
C ALA A 144 -0.60 -17.31 -7.55
N ARG A 145 -0.85 -17.12 -8.85
CA ARG A 145 -2.11 -16.56 -9.38
C ARG A 145 -3.38 -17.33 -8.98
N ALA A 146 -3.26 -18.63 -8.69
CA ALA A 146 -4.40 -19.44 -8.28
C ALA A 146 -4.98 -19.03 -6.92
N SER A 147 -4.16 -18.43 -6.05
CA SER A 147 -4.58 -17.86 -4.76
C SER A 147 -5.06 -16.41 -4.86
N PHE A 148 -4.97 -15.78 -6.04
CA PHE A 148 -5.39 -14.41 -6.26
C PHE A 148 -6.93 -14.28 -6.22
N PRO A 149 -7.50 -13.18 -5.66
CA PRO A 149 -8.94 -13.05 -5.49
C PRO A 149 -9.74 -13.00 -6.78
N ARG A 150 -9.15 -12.50 -7.85
CA ARG A 150 -9.72 -12.48 -9.20
C ARG A 150 -9.09 -13.56 -10.08
N ALA A 151 -9.87 -14.11 -11.01
CA ALA A 151 -9.36 -15.08 -11.97
C ALA A 151 -8.26 -14.45 -12.84
N CYS A 152 -7.14 -15.18 -12.96
CA CYS A 152 -5.99 -14.85 -13.79
C CYS A 152 -5.81 -15.92 -14.86
N ASP A 153 -6.81 -15.99 -15.77
CA ASP A 153 -6.89 -17.01 -16.84
C ASP A 153 -6.04 -16.57 -18.05
N PHE A 154 -4.73 -16.46 -17.82
CA PHE A 154 -3.75 -16.09 -18.84
C PHE A 154 -2.46 -16.89 -18.66
N SER A 155 -1.71 -17.07 -19.76
CA SER A 155 -0.43 -17.77 -19.75
C SER A 155 0.68 -16.91 -19.14
N PHE A 156 1.81 -17.55 -18.81
CA PHE A 156 3.00 -16.81 -18.37
C PHE A 156 3.53 -15.88 -19.47
N GLU A 157 3.42 -16.26 -20.72
CA GLU A 157 3.77 -15.42 -21.87
C GLU A 157 2.95 -14.12 -21.89
N ASN A 158 1.65 -14.18 -21.55
CA ASN A 158 0.81 -13.00 -21.51
C ASN A 158 1.28 -11.95 -20.50
N VAL A 159 2.02 -12.35 -19.46
CA VAL A 159 2.63 -11.41 -18.51
C VAL A 159 3.61 -10.48 -19.23
N TYR A 160 4.44 -11.03 -20.13
CA TYR A 160 5.42 -10.23 -20.88
C TYR A 160 4.82 -9.52 -22.09
N THR A 161 3.91 -10.14 -22.81
CA THR A 161 3.25 -9.50 -23.96
C THR A 161 2.34 -8.33 -23.56
N ALA A 162 1.93 -8.25 -22.29
CA ALA A 162 1.19 -7.11 -21.76
C ALA A 162 2.07 -5.87 -21.49
N LEU A 163 3.39 -6.04 -21.25
CA LEU A 163 4.27 -4.95 -20.82
C LEU A 163 4.38 -3.80 -21.84
N PRO A 164 4.52 -4.04 -23.15
CA PRO A 164 4.55 -2.95 -24.14
C PRO A 164 3.26 -2.11 -24.16
N TYR A 165 2.11 -2.73 -23.94
CA TYR A 165 0.84 -2.00 -23.84
C TYR A 165 0.80 -1.13 -22.57
N ILE A 166 1.19 -1.68 -21.42
CA ILE A 166 1.30 -0.97 -20.15
C ILE A 166 2.25 0.21 -20.29
N ALA A 167 3.43 0.01 -20.88
CA ALA A 167 4.43 1.05 -21.11
C ALA A 167 3.88 2.22 -21.93
N ARG A 168 3.22 1.91 -23.07
CA ARG A 168 2.62 2.95 -23.93
C ARG A 168 1.51 3.73 -23.22
N LYS A 169 0.77 3.07 -22.31
CA LYS A 169 -0.37 3.69 -21.60
C LYS A 169 0.00 4.32 -20.26
N ARG A 170 1.27 4.26 -19.84
CA ARG A 170 1.71 4.67 -18.50
C ARG A 170 1.36 6.12 -18.12
N ALA A 171 1.47 7.06 -19.06
CA ALA A 171 1.17 8.46 -18.79
C ALA A 171 -0.34 8.71 -18.61
N GLU A 172 -1.18 8.06 -19.44
CA GLU A 172 -2.64 8.12 -19.29
C GLU A 172 -3.09 7.45 -17.98
N LEU A 173 -2.47 6.31 -17.64
CA LEU A 173 -2.72 5.57 -16.42
C LEU A 173 -2.33 6.39 -15.18
N ASP A 174 -1.15 7.03 -15.18
CA ASP A 174 -0.69 7.90 -14.11
C ASP A 174 -1.68 9.05 -13.88
N ALA A 175 -2.06 9.76 -14.93
CA ALA A 175 -3.02 10.85 -14.82
C ALA A 175 -4.39 10.38 -14.30
N PHE A 176 -4.82 9.17 -14.69
CA PHE A 176 -6.08 8.60 -14.27
C PHE A 176 -6.07 8.23 -12.78
N GLN A 177 -5.10 7.45 -12.33
CA GLN A 177 -4.99 7.02 -10.94
C GLN A 177 -4.72 8.19 -9.98
N SER A 178 -3.90 9.15 -10.38
CA SER A 178 -3.60 10.34 -9.56
C SER A 178 -4.84 11.20 -9.33
N ARG A 179 -5.71 11.32 -10.34
CA ARG A 179 -7.00 12.02 -10.19
C ARG A 179 -7.90 11.33 -9.16
N HIS A 180 -8.06 10.01 -9.24
CA HIS A 180 -8.87 9.24 -8.30
C HIS A 180 -8.32 9.34 -6.88
N LEU A 181 -7.01 9.17 -6.72
CA LEU A 181 -6.33 9.29 -5.42
C LEU A 181 -6.55 10.68 -4.79
N ARG A 182 -6.38 11.74 -5.58
CA ARG A 182 -6.62 13.12 -5.10
C ARG A 182 -8.07 13.33 -4.68
N THR A 183 -9.03 12.78 -5.41
CA THR A 183 -10.45 12.86 -5.07
C THR A 183 -10.74 12.15 -3.74
N ILE A 184 -10.26 10.90 -3.56
CA ILE A 184 -10.46 10.12 -2.34
C ILE A 184 -9.81 10.80 -1.13
N ALA A 185 -8.57 11.23 -1.28
CA ALA A 185 -7.83 11.87 -0.19
C ALA A 185 -8.16 13.37 -0.02
N LYS A 186 -9.08 13.90 -0.84
CA LYS A 186 -9.52 15.32 -0.81
C LYS A 186 -8.32 16.29 -0.83
N LEU A 187 -7.33 15.99 -1.68
CA LEU A 187 -6.11 16.79 -1.76
C LEU A 187 -6.37 18.09 -2.53
N PRO A 188 -5.91 19.23 -2.00
CA PRO A 188 -5.97 20.49 -2.73
C PRO A 188 -5.00 20.50 -3.93
N ASP A 189 -5.12 21.49 -4.79
CA ASP A 189 -4.12 21.73 -5.83
C ASP A 189 -2.77 22.07 -5.16
N PRO A 190 -1.69 21.41 -5.57
CA PRO A 190 -0.42 21.56 -4.90
C PRO A 190 0.27 22.86 -5.30
N ASP A 191 0.49 23.75 -4.34
CA ASP A 191 1.39 24.91 -4.54
C ASP A 191 2.86 24.48 -4.54
N ARG A 192 3.20 23.51 -3.69
CA ARG A 192 4.54 22.91 -3.54
C ARG A 192 4.45 21.39 -3.64
N ILE A 193 5.34 20.81 -4.42
CA ILE A 193 5.50 19.35 -4.55
C ILE A 193 6.89 18.92 -4.06
N PHE A 194 6.98 17.70 -3.55
CA PHE A 194 8.24 17.06 -3.16
C PHE A 194 8.57 15.97 -4.16
N LEU A 195 9.72 16.05 -4.79
CA LEU A 195 10.16 15.08 -5.80
C LEU A 195 11.14 14.11 -5.19
N VAL A 196 10.71 12.88 -4.93
CA VAL A 196 11.59 11.79 -4.51
C VAL A 196 12.18 11.14 -5.75
N CYS A 197 13.50 11.24 -5.91
CA CYS A 197 14.19 10.78 -7.09
C CYS A 197 15.08 9.57 -6.80
N GLY A 198 14.94 8.52 -7.60
CA GLY A 198 15.72 7.29 -7.52
C GLY A 198 16.30 6.89 -8.88
N SER A 199 17.50 6.30 -8.89
CA SER A 199 18.14 5.75 -10.10
C SER A 199 18.49 4.30 -9.90
N TYR A 200 18.04 3.44 -10.80
CA TYR A 200 18.11 1.99 -10.70
C TYR A 200 18.91 1.39 -11.86
N ALA A 201 19.62 0.31 -11.59
CA ALA A 201 20.26 -0.50 -12.60
C ALA A 201 19.35 -1.67 -12.94
N PHE A 202 19.03 -1.82 -14.20
CA PHE A 202 18.23 -2.91 -14.75
C PHE A 202 19.16 -3.87 -15.47
N PRO A 203 19.26 -5.13 -15.04
CA PRO A 203 19.99 -6.13 -15.78
C PRO A 203 19.34 -6.33 -17.16
N VAL A 204 20.13 -6.34 -18.21
CA VAL A 204 19.68 -6.62 -19.59
C VAL A 204 20.69 -7.53 -20.25
N ASP A 205 20.30 -8.19 -21.33
CA ASP A 205 21.20 -9.05 -22.09
C ASP A 205 22.45 -8.27 -22.53
N GLY A 206 23.62 -8.77 -22.11
CA GLY A 206 24.91 -8.15 -22.38
C GLY A 206 25.34 -7.00 -21.45
N GLY A 207 24.59 -6.73 -20.37
CA GLY A 207 25.01 -5.69 -19.42
C GLY A 207 23.94 -5.18 -18.46
N SER A 208 23.91 -3.87 -18.26
CA SER A 208 22.85 -3.23 -17.49
C SER A 208 22.46 -1.88 -18.07
N MET A 209 21.18 -1.58 -18.13
CA MET A 209 20.64 -0.26 -18.40
C MET A 209 20.38 0.49 -17.09
N ARG A 210 20.49 1.81 -17.13
CA ARG A 210 20.06 2.65 -16.03
C ARG A 210 18.82 3.44 -16.41
N ALA A 211 17.87 3.45 -15.48
CA ALA A 211 16.74 4.34 -15.58
C ALA A 211 16.45 4.98 -14.22
N SER A 212 15.87 6.14 -14.27
CA SER A 212 15.58 6.96 -13.09
C SER A 212 14.10 7.30 -13.05
N ILE A 213 13.61 7.56 -11.86
CA ILE A 213 12.23 7.98 -11.63
C ILE A 213 12.21 9.13 -10.63
N ALA A 214 11.36 10.12 -10.88
CA ALA A 214 10.99 11.14 -9.93
C ALA A 214 9.50 10.97 -9.60
N VAL A 215 9.19 10.75 -8.32
CA VAL A 215 7.83 10.64 -7.81
C VAL A 215 7.45 11.93 -7.13
N ALA A 216 6.41 12.60 -7.62
CA ALA A 216 5.87 13.79 -7.00
C ALA A 216 4.93 13.42 -5.86
N LEU A 217 5.17 13.99 -4.70
CA LEU A 217 4.39 13.83 -3.48
C LEU A 217 3.92 15.20 -2.99
N ASP A 218 2.80 15.22 -2.29
CA ASP A 218 2.38 16.39 -1.54
C ASP A 218 3.14 16.49 -0.19
N ARG A 219 2.79 17.49 0.62
CA ARG A 219 3.43 17.73 1.93
C ARG A 219 3.22 16.62 2.97
N ILE A 220 2.17 15.80 2.81
CA ILE A 220 1.90 14.64 3.69
C ILE A 220 2.38 13.33 3.06
N GLY A 221 3.03 13.41 1.89
CA GLY A 221 3.60 12.28 1.19
C GLY A 221 2.62 11.48 0.35
N MET A 222 1.46 12.04 -0.03
CA MET A 222 0.54 11.40 -0.96
C MET A 222 1.03 11.55 -2.40
N PRO A 223 1.01 10.47 -3.21
CA PRO A 223 1.45 10.50 -4.60
C PRO A 223 0.57 11.39 -5.47
N LEU A 224 1.21 12.22 -6.30
CA LEU A 224 0.56 13.13 -7.22
C LEU A 224 0.84 12.79 -8.69
N GLY A 225 1.88 12.00 -8.94
CA GLY A 225 2.32 11.59 -10.26
C GLY A 225 3.80 11.23 -10.27
N TYR A 226 4.29 10.73 -11.39
CA TYR A 226 5.70 10.43 -11.56
C TYR A 226 6.20 10.79 -12.95
N HIS A 227 7.51 10.91 -13.09
CA HIS A 227 8.21 11.05 -14.36
C HIS A 227 9.38 10.07 -14.38
N ASP A 228 9.44 9.23 -15.39
CA ASP A 228 10.50 8.25 -15.61
C ASP A 228 11.46 8.73 -16.71
N MET A 229 12.76 8.55 -16.48
CA MET A 229 13.84 9.06 -17.30
C MET A 229 14.85 7.95 -17.59
N GLN A 230 15.47 8.00 -18.76
CA GLN A 230 16.61 7.14 -19.07
C GLN A 230 17.88 7.66 -18.40
N GLY A 231 18.79 6.75 -18.06
CA GLY A 231 20.08 7.09 -17.52
C GLY A 231 20.12 7.34 -16.02
N ARG A 232 21.16 8.02 -15.59
CA ARG A 232 21.41 8.37 -14.18
C ARG A 232 20.77 9.70 -13.84
N LEU A 233 20.52 9.89 -12.56
CA LEU A 233 20.19 11.21 -12.03
C LEU A 233 21.44 12.10 -12.08
N ASP A 234 21.34 13.14 -12.88
CA ASP A 234 22.30 14.24 -12.99
C ASP A 234 21.55 15.58 -12.86
N PRO A 235 22.24 16.72 -12.83
CA PRO A 235 21.57 18.01 -12.70
C PRO A 235 20.49 18.27 -13.75
N SER A 236 20.71 17.85 -14.99
CA SER A 236 19.75 18.04 -16.08
C SER A 236 18.50 17.17 -15.92
N ALA A 237 18.65 15.93 -15.45
CA ALA A 237 17.54 15.04 -15.14
C ALA A 237 16.66 15.58 -13.99
N PHE A 238 17.26 16.20 -12.97
CA PHE A 238 16.49 16.85 -11.92
C PHE A 238 15.69 18.05 -12.44
N ARG A 239 16.28 18.87 -13.31
CA ARG A 239 15.58 19.98 -13.95
C ARG A 239 14.42 19.48 -14.80
N GLU A 240 14.66 18.51 -15.68
CA GLU A 240 13.63 17.91 -16.52
C GLU A 240 12.43 17.40 -15.68
N ALA A 241 12.71 16.59 -14.66
CA ALA A 241 11.67 16.06 -13.76
C ALA A 241 10.89 17.17 -13.07
N THR A 242 11.58 18.21 -12.61
CA THR A 242 10.99 19.36 -11.95
C THR A 242 10.06 20.13 -12.88
N ASP A 243 10.51 20.46 -14.07
CA ASP A 243 9.73 21.23 -15.05
C ASP A 243 8.51 20.46 -15.54
N VAL A 244 8.68 19.18 -15.89
CA VAL A 244 7.59 18.32 -16.34
C VAL A 244 6.51 18.14 -15.26
N LEU A 245 6.93 17.84 -14.02
CA LEU A 245 5.97 17.55 -12.94
C LEU A 245 5.30 18.83 -12.42
N LYS A 246 6.00 19.96 -12.34
CA LYS A 246 5.39 21.25 -12.02
C LYS A 246 4.36 21.67 -13.05
N ALA A 247 4.69 21.59 -14.33
CA ALA A 247 3.78 21.94 -15.41
C ALA A 247 2.53 21.06 -15.40
N ARG A 248 2.70 19.75 -15.23
CA ARG A 248 1.60 18.78 -15.21
C ARG A 248 0.67 18.95 -14.01
N LEU A 249 1.23 19.29 -12.84
CA LEU A 249 0.49 19.38 -11.58
C LEU A 249 0.03 20.80 -11.22
N GLY A 250 0.44 21.79 -11.97
CA GLY A 250 0.14 23.21 -11.70
C GLY A 250 0.88 23.76 -10.47
N ALA A 251 1.96 23.11 -10.03
CA ALA A 251 2.71 23.51 -8.85
C ALA A 251 3.66 24.68 -9.16
N ARG A 252 3.77 25.64 -8.22
CA ARG A 252 4.69 26.76 -8.37
C ARG A 252 6.13 26.40 -7.98
N LYS A 253 6.30 25.52 -7.00
CA LYS A 253 7.60 25.13 -6.47
C LYS A 253 7.72 23.61 -6.36
N ALA A 254 8.90 23.09 -6.75
CA ALA A 254 9.29 21.72 -6.41
C ALA A 254 10.44 21.73 -5.38
N VAL A 255 10.48 20.72 -4.53
CA VAL A 255 11.59 20.43 -3.62
C VAL A 255 12.12 19.06 -3.97
N VAL A 256 13.32 19.01 -4.57
CA VAL A 256 13.95 17.74 -4.96
C VAL A 256 14.58 17.08 -3.74
N ILE A 257 14.17 15.82 -3.47
CA ILE A 257 14.74 14.99 -2.41
C ILE A 257 15.56 13.90 -3.09
N ALA A 258 16.87 13.96 -2.96
CA ALA A 258 17.78 13.02 -3.59
C ALA A 258 18.82 12.48 -2.62
N GLY A 259 19.08 11.18 -2.75
CA GLY A 259 20.14 10.45 -2.05
C GLY A 259 21.09 9.77 -3.04
N GLY A 260 22.21 9.26 -2.51
CA GLY A 260 23.14 8.47 -3.32
C GLY A 260 23.95 9.27 -4.37
N LEU A 261 23.88 10.58 -4.38
CA LEU A 261 24.70 11.43 -5.21
C LEU A 261 26.17 11.34 -4.76
N ARG A 262 27.07 11.18 -5.72
CA ARG A 262 28.51 11.13 -5.43
C ARG A 262 29.01 12.51 -4.96
N ASP A 263 28.62 13.55 -5.69
CA ASP A 263 28.80 14.95 -5.32
C ASP A 263 27.46 15.68 -5.52
N PRO A 264 26.86 16.23 -4.48
CA PRO A 264 25.61 16.97 -4.59
C PRO A 264 25.78 18.41 -5.09
N GLN A 265 27.02 18.94 -5.16
CA GLN A 265 27.27 20.35 -5.48
C GLN A 265 26.73 20.77 -6.84
N PRO A 266 26.94 20.02 -7.95
CA PRO A 266 26.36 20.38 -9.25
C PRO A 266 24.83 20.43 -9.24
N THR A 267 24.19 19.50 -8.51
CA THR A 267 22.72 19.47 -8.33
C THR A 267 22.22 20.65 -7.52
N ILE A 268 22.94 21.04 -6.45
CA ILE A 268 22.62 22.21 -5.64
C ILE A 268 22.68 23.47 -6.51
N GLU A 269 23.72 23.62 -7.34
CA GLU A 269 23.91 24.78 -8.24
C GLU A 269 22.80 24.86 -9.27
N GLU A 270 22.45 23.74 -9.89
CA GLU A 270 21.40 23.68 -10.89
C GLU A 270 20.03 24.05 -10.29
N LEU A 271 19.63 23.44 -9.17
CA LEU A 271 18.35 23.73 -8.54
C LEU A 271 18.30 25.12 -7.91
N ALA A 272 19.43 25.64 -7.41
CA ALA A 272 19.49 26.98 -6.90
C ALA A 272 19.40 28.08 -8.00
N SER A 273 19.66 27.71 -9.25
CA SER A 273 19.49 28.63 -10.40
C SER A 273 18.01 28.84 -10.74
N THR A 274 17.11 28.03 -10.18
CA THR A 274 15.68 28.12 -10.35
C THR A 274 15.01 28.56 -9.03
N ALA A 275 13.69 28.75 -9.03
CA ALA A 275 12.94 29.04 -7.81
C ALA A 275 12.63 27.76 -6.99
N ASP A 276 13.19 26.61 -7.37
CA ASP A 276 12.94 25.32 -6.77
C ASP A 276 13.87 25.05 -5.59
N GLY A 277 13.47 24.10 -4.75
CA GLY A 277 14.20 23.73 -3.55
C GLY A 277 14.84 22.35 -3.65
N PHE A 278 15.63 22.03 -2.65
CA PHE A 278 16.27 20.73 -2.53
C PHE A 278 16.45 20.28 -1.07
N ILE A 279 16.48 18.98 -0.86
CA ILE A 279 16.97 18.28 0.34
C ILE A 279 17.86 17.17 -0.19
N VAL A 280 19.17 17.33 -0.11
CA VAL A 280 20.13 16.38 -0.66
C VAL A 280 21.03 15.80 0.43
N TYR A 281 21.37 14.52 0.27
CA TYR A 281 22.25 13.82 1.20
C TYR A 281 23.71 13.95 0.76
N GLN A 282 24.52 14.56 1.61
CA GLN A 282 25.97 14.65 1.47
C GLN A 282 26.60 13.43 2.10
N ARG A 283 26.97 12.45 1.27
CA ARG A 283 27.52 11.16 1.73
C ARG A 283 28.93 11.28 2.27
N ASP A 284 29.76 12.08 1.63
CA ASP A 284 31.15 12.26 1.98
C ASP A 284 31.38 13.71 2.43
N VAL A 285 31.67 13.86 3.70
CA VAL A 285 31.99 15.16 4.31
C VAL A 285 33.50 15.35 4.48
N THR A 286 34.31 14.31 4.25
CA THR A 286 35.79 14.35 4.49
C THR A 286 36.50 15.35 3.58
N ASN A 287 36.00 15.52 2.35
CA ASN A 287 36.52 16.48 1.40
C ASN A 287 36.14 17.95 1.69
N ARG A 288 35.38 18.19 2.79
CA ARG A 288 34.96 19.52 3.27
C ARG A 288 35.31 19.65 4.74
N ALA A 289 36.59 20.03 5.00
CA ALA A 289 37.16 20.03 6.35
C ALA A 289 36.29 20.80 7.39
N GLU A 290 35.78 21.97 7.02
CA GLU A 290 34.89 22.76 7.91
C GLU A 290 33.60 22.03 8.24
N LEU A 291 32.96 21.38 7.24
CA LEU A 291 31.73 20.63 7.44
C LEU A 291 31.98 19.40 8.31
N ALA A 292 33.08 18.70 8.06
CA ALA A 292 33.51 17.55 8.85
C ALA A 292 33.79 17.94 10.32
N THR A 293 34.55 19.01 10.53
CA THR A 293 34.84 19.54 11.87
C THR A 293 33.56 19.88 12.62
N TRP A 294 32.65 20.62 11.98
CA TRP A 294 31.37 20.99 12.58
C TRP A 294 30.49 19.76 12.90
N ALA A 295 30.39 18.81 11.99
CA ALA A 295 29.58 17.61 12.19
C ALA A 295 30.19 16.65 13.24
N ASN A 296 31.53 16.68 13.44
CA ASN A 296 32.23 15.87 14.45
C ASN A 296 32.13 16.47 15.86
N ASP A 297 32.02 17.77 15.97
CA ASP A 297 31.85 18.42 17.26
C ASP A 297 30.57 17.93 17.96
N GLU A 298 30.71 17.34 19.13
CA GLU A 298 29.62 16.72 19.92
C GLU A 298 28.60 17.73 20.43
N ASN A 299 28.97 18.98 20.55
CA ASN A 299 28.12 20.04 21.09
C ASN A 299 27.00 20.40 20.11
N GLY A 300 25.81 20.67 20.65
CA GLY A 300 24.66 21.16 19.90
C GLY A 300 23.80 20.06 19.23
N TYR A 301 24.09 18.78 19.46
CA TYR A 301 23.22 17.69 19.07
C TYR A 301 22.00 17.58 19.98
N THR A 302 20.82 17.43 19.40
CA THR A 302 19.55 17.25 20.11
C THR A 302 18.92 15.91 19.70
N PRO A 303 18.26 15.18 20.61
CA PRO A 303 17.64 13.91 20.30
C PRO A 303 16.37 14.08 19.46
N MET A 304 16.14 13.13 18.58
CA MET A 304 14.95 12.98 17.76
C MET A 304 14.39 11.55 17.93
N PRO A 305 13.06 11.34 17.76
CA PRO A 305 12.48 10.00 17.80
C PRO A 305 13.20 9.00 16.89
N GLY A 306 13.35 7.75 17.38
CA GLY A 306 14.05 6.68 16.67
C GLY A 306 15.57 6.66 16.88
N GLY A 307 16.07 7.23 17.98
CA GLY A 307 17.48 7.14 18.37
C GLY A 307 18.44 7.95 17.50
N VAL A 308 17.94 8.95 16.80
CA VAL A 308 18.73 9.85 15.97
C VAL A 308 19.06 11.11 16.75
N LEU A 309 20.30 11.56 16.66
CA LEU A 309 20.73 12.87 17.14
C LEU A 309 20.90 13.79 15.93
N ILE A 310 20.38 15.01 16.04
CA ILE A 310 20.43 16.02 14.97
C ILE A 310 21.11 17.30 15.45
N LYS A 311 21.89 17.92 14.60
CA LYS A 311 22.50 19.22 14.79
C LYS A 311 22.31 20.04 13.53
N GLN A 312 21.94 21.31 13.65
CA GLN A 312 21.68 22.17 12.47
C GLN A 312 22.49 23.46 12.51
N ARG A 313 22.77 23.98 11.32
CA ARG A 313 23.25 25.36 11.14
C ARG A 313 22.70 25.95 9.83
N GLN A 314 22.59 27.27 9.77
CA GLN A 314 22.39 28.00 8.51
C GLN A 314 23.74 28.55 8.03
N THR A 315 23.98 28.38 6.73
CA THR A 315 25.21 28.82 6.09
C THR A 315 24.94 29.15 4.62
N SER A 316 25.96 29.43 3.84
CA SER A 316 25.85 29.55 2.39
C SER A 316 26.85 28.67 1.69
N ARG A 317 26.49 28.18 0.52
CA ARG A 317 27.38 27.45 -0.39
C ARG A 317 27.68 28.30 -1.60
N LYS A 318 28.96 28.43 -1.93
CA LYS A 318 29.36 29.08 -3.16
C LYS A 318 29.09 28.21 -4.37
N THR A 319 28.53 28.80 -5.40
CA THR A 319 28.38 28.15 -6.72
C THR A 319 29.67 28.34 -7.53
N SER A 320 29.79 27.57 -8.61
CA SER A 320 30.88 27.74 -9.60
C SER A 320 30.89 29.14 -10.24
N SER A 321 29.72 29.79 -10.33
CA SER A 321 29.58 31.18 -10.79
C SER A 321 29.95 32.25 -9.74
N GLY A 322 30.31 31.84 -8.52
CA GLY A 322 30.67 32.73 -7.42
C GLY A 322 29.47 33.23 -6.57
N SER A 323 28.25 32.89 -6.93
CA SER A 323 27.04 33.23 -6.16
C SER A 323 26.98 32.47 -4.86
N ASN A 324 26.34 33.03 -3.84
CA ASN A 324 26.09 32.34 -2.57
C ASN A 324 24.67 31.83 -2.51
N VAL A 325 24.51 30.50 -2.30
CA VAL A 325 23.21 29.85 -2.07
C VAL A 325 23.03 29.66 -0.58
N PRO A 326 22.02 30.29 0.06
CA PRO A 326 21.72 30.06 1.46
C PRO A 326 21.21 28.66 1.64
N VAL A 327 21.76 27.94 2.62
CA VAL A 327 21.38 26.53 2.92
C VAL A 327 21.28 26.30 4.43
N LYS A 328 20.47 25.32 4.78
CA LYS A 328 20.46 24.71 6.10
C LYS A 328 21.16 23.36 6.01
N GLU A 329 22.18 23.17 6.83
CA GLU A 329 22.88 21.90 6.99
C GLU A 329 22.41 21.21 8.25
N VAL A 330 22.06 19.93 8.15
CA VAL A 330 21.58 19.08 9.25
C VAL A 330 22.47 17.86 9.36
N ALA A 331 23.32 17.82 10.38
CA ALA A 331 24.15 16.65 10.69
C ALA A 331 23.32 15.60 11.45
N LEU A 332 23.53 14.34 11.17
CA LEU A 332 22.82 13.20 11.71
C LEU A 332 23.81 12.22 12.34
N LYS A 333 23.48 11.71 13.54
CA LYS A 333 24.19 10.61 14.21
C LYS A 333 23.19 9.55 14.67
N GLY A 334 23.50 8.26 14.55
CA GLY A 334 22.66 7.14 14.99
C GLY A 334 21.48 6.82 14.04
N GLY A 335 20.56 5.96 14.47
CA GLY A 335 19.32 5.63 13.76
C GLY A 335 19.47 4.91 12.43
N GLY A 336 20.56 4.15 12.21
CA GLY A 336 20.77 3.37 10.99
C GLY A 336 21.24 4.16 9.77
N TYR A 337 21.47 5.48 9.90
CA TYR A 337 22.03 6.32 8.83
C TYR A 337 23.52 6.10 8.59
N ALA A 338 24.20 5.50 9.55
CA ALA A 338 25.64 5.34 9.59
C ALA A 338 26.13 4.00 9.04
N VAL A 339 25.54 3.49 7.95
CA VAL A 339 25.94 2.15 7.47
C VAL A 339 27.35 2.11 6.87
N ARG A 340 27.96 3.25 6.50
CA ARG A 340 29.35 3.30 5.97
C ARG A 340 30.16 4.55 6.29
N SER A 341 29.59 5.56 6.93
CA SER A 341 30.36 6.72 7.43
C SER A 341 29.78 7.16 8.77
N SER A 342 30.63 7.56 9.70
CA SER A 342 30.24 7.99 11.04
C SER A 342 29.38 9.26 11.04
N GLN A 343 29.15 9.89 9.88
CA GLN A 343 28.46 11.17 9.75
C GLN A 343 27.69 11.26 8.45
N ALA A 344 26.46 11.71 8.57
CA ALA A 344 25.57 12.02 7.47
C ALA A 344 25.15 13.50 7.59
N VAL A 345 25.17 14.24 6.50
CA VAL A 345 24.70 15.62 6.47
C VAL A 345 23.65 15.78 5.37
N LEU A 346 22.48 16.31 5.74
CA LEU A 346 21.50 16.79 4.79
C LEU A 346 21.74 18.28 4.53
N VAL A 347 21.65 18.64 3.26
CA VAL A 347 21.75 20.03 2.81
C VAL A 347 20.43 20.43 2.17
N SER A 348 19.83 21.51 2.67
CA SER A 348 18.50 21.94 2.22
C SER A 348 18.47 23.43 1.92
N SER A 349 17.77 23.80 0.85
CA SER A 349 17.40 25.20 0.58
C SER A 349 16.16 25.65 1.35
N GLU A 350 15.43 24.72 2.00
CA GLU A 350 14.19 25.02 2.73
C GLU A 350 14.51 25.59 4.12
N LEU A 351 14.81 26.87 4.18
CA LEU A 351 15.25 27.54 5.41
C LEU A 351 14.12 27.69 6.44
N ASP A 352 12.87 27.72 6.01
CA ASP A 352 11.66 27.78 6.83
C ASP A 352 11.33 26.43 7.53
N MET A 353 11.84 25.30 6.98
CA MET A 353 11.66 24.01 7.61
C MET A 353 12.62 23.82 8.79
N ASN A 354 12.14 23.32 9.91
CA ASN A 354 13.01 22.91 11.01
C ASN A 354 13.80 21.62 10.67
N ALA A 355 14.89 21.36 11.40
CA ALA A 355 15.76 20.22 11.16
C ALA A 355 15.03 18.89 11.18
N ALA A 356 14.13 18.68 12.16
CA ALA A 356 13.35 17.46 12.27
C ALA A 356 12.46 17.25 11.06
N SER A 357 11.83 18.30 10.54
CA SER A 357 11.01 18.22 9.31
C SER A 357 11.85 17.88 8.08
N ILE A 358 13.06 18.46 7.94
CA ILE A 358 13.98 18.12 6.83
C ILE A 358 14.37 16.64 6.91
N VAL A 359 14.76 16.16 8.11
CA VAL A 359 15.15 14.76 8.32
C VAL A 359 13.97 13.81 8.04
N ASN A 360 12.78 14.13 8.55
CA ASN A 360 11.60 13.32 8.32
C ASN A 360 11.21 13.29 6.84
N SER A 361 11.24 14.43 6.14
CA SER A 361 10.99 14.47 4.71
C SER A 361 11.97 13.59 3.95
N TYR A 362 13.27 13.66 4.27
CA TYR A 362 14.26 12.79 3.65
C TYR A 362 14.02 11.31 3.98
N ARG A 363 13.78 10.97 5.26
CA ARG A 363 13.58 9.59 5.70
C ARG A 363 12.33 8.96 5.13
N GLU A 364 11.21 9.65 5.31
CA GLU A 364 9.90 9.11 4.93
C GLU A 364 9.71 9.15 3.42
N LEU A 365 10.16 10.22 2.77
CA LEU A 365 9.94 10.37 1.34
C LEU A 365 10.97 9.55 0.55
N TRP A 366 12.24 9.53 0.94
CA TRP A 366 13.26 8.79 0.20
C TRP A 366 13.14 7.27 0.34
N ARG A 367 12.83 6.74 1.53
CA ARG A 367 12.57 5.30 1.72
C ARG A 367 11.42 4.78 0.86
N GLN A 368 10.54 5.64 0.42
CA GLN A 368 9.46 5.28 -0.50
C GLN A 368 9.97 4.94 -1.91
N ALA A 369 11.22 5.23 -2.23
CA ALA A 369 11.83 4.85 -3.51
C ALA A 369 12.24 3.35 -3.57
N GLU A 370 12.40 2.67 -2.43
CA GLU A 370 12.76 1.25 -2.37
C GLU A 370 11.80 0.32 -3.16
N PRO A 371 10.47 0.53 -3.14
CA PRO A 371 9.55 -0.31 -3.93
C PRO A 371 9.81 -0.31 -5.44
N PHE A 372 10.57 0.65 -5.96
CA PHE A 372 10.91 0.74 -7.38
C PHE A 372 12.15 -0.07 -7.77
N GLN A 373 12.84 -0.69 -6.81
CA GLN A 373 14.01 -1.52 -7.09
C GLN A 373 13.64 -2.70 -7.98
N PRO A 374 14.30 -2.88 -9.15
CA PRO A 374 14.08 -4.05 -10.00
C PRO A 374 14.64 -5.32 -9.34
N LEU A 375 13.98 -6.44 -9.58
CA LEU A 375 14.50 -7.76 -9.23
C LEU A 375 15.32 -8.30 -10.39
N GLU A 376 16.51 -8.85 -10.11
CA GLU A 376 17.38 -9.42 -11.13
C GLU A 376 16.66 -10.49 -11.96
N ALA A 377 15.92 -11.38 -11.31
CA ALA A 377 15.16 -12.45 -11.95
C ALA A 377 14.14 -11.98 -13.00
N ASP A 378 13.72 -10.71 -12.94
CA ASP A 378 12.76 -10.14 -13.89
C ASP A 378 13.39 -9.61 -15.18
N PHE A 379 14.70 -9.31 -15.16
CA PHE A 379 15.38 -8.59 -16.23
C PHE A 379 16.59 -9.33 -16.81
N SER A 380 17.26 -10.19 -16.04
CA SER A 380 18.48 -10.89 -16.46
C SER A 380 18.22 -12.11 -17.38
N SER A 381 17.03 -12.62 -17.41
CA SER A 381 16.65 -13.81 -18.20
C SER A 381 15.20 -13.67 -18.65
N VAL A 382 14.95 -12.68 -19.51
CA VAL A 382 13.60 -12.44 -20.04
C VAL A 382 13.21 -13.60 -20.97
N PRO A 383 12.22 -14.43 -20.59
CA PRO A 383 11.89 -15.64 -21.36
C PRO A 383 11.14 -15.34 -22.65
N PHE A 384 10.61 -14.12 -22.79
CA PHE A 384 9.85 -13.69 -23.96
C PHE A 384 10.36 -12.34 -24.47
N PRO A 385 10.44 -12.15 -25.80
CA PRO A 385 10.94 -10.90 -26.38
C PRO A 385 10.11 -9.70 -25.92
N THR A 386 10.75 -8.76 -25.26
CA THR A 386 10.18 -7.48 -24.86
C THR A 386 11.30 -6.44 -24.94
N ALA A 387 11.03 -5.30 -25.58
CA ALA A 387 12.01 -4.22 -25.61
C ALA A 387 12.35 -3.78 -24.18
N ALA A 388 13.64 -3.60 -23.86
CA ALA A 388 14.09 -3.27 -22.51
C ALA A 388 13.43 -1.99 -21.99
N ASP A 389 13.27 -0.98 -22.82
CA ASP A 389 12.60 0.28 -22.45
C ASP A 389 11.13 0.04 -22.07
N ASP A 390 10.37 -0.73 -22.85
CA ASP A 390 8.98 -1.06 -22.54
C ASP A 390 8.88 -1.82 -21.20
N HIS A 391 9.82 -2.73 -20.93
CA HIS A 391 9.88 -3.48 -19.70
C HIS A 391 10.13 -2.55 -18.49
N ILE A 392 11.07 -1.63 -18.62
CA ILE A 392 11.41 -0.65 -17.58
C ILE A 392 10.24 0.31 -17.31
N HIS A 393 9.64 0.85 -18.38
CA HIS A 393 8.48 1.75 -18.25
C HIS A 393 7.27 1.06 -17.60
N ALA A 394 6.99 -0.18 -18.00
CA ALA A 394 5.91 -0.97 -17.39
C ALA A 394 6.21 -1.28 -15.91
N HIS A 395 7.48 -1.61 -15.58
CA HIS A 395 7.90 -1.81 -14.20
C HIS A 395 7.63 -0.58 -13.33
N PHE A 396 8.04 0.60 -13.77
CA PHE A 396 7.78 1.83 -13.02
C PHE A 396 6.28 2.13 -12.86
N ALA A 397 5.48 1.90 -13.89
CA ALA A 397 4.03 2.09 -13.81
C ALA A 397 3.37 1.15 -12.78
N ILE A 398 3.76 -0.13 -12.76
CA ILE A 398 3.28 -1.13 -11.82
C ILE A 398 3.71 -0.77 -10.38
N CYS A 399 4.99 -0.43 -10.19
CA CYS A 399 5.52 -0.03 -8.89
C CYS A 399 4.85 1.24 -8.37
N TYR A 400 4.58 2.22 -9.23
CA TYR A 400 3.91 3.45 -8.84
C TYR A 400 2.45 3.23 -8.42
N ALA A 401 1.73 2.34 -9.09
CA ALA A 401 0.37 1.98 -8.69
C ALA A 401 0.35 1.26 -7.33
N ALA A 402 1.25 0.31 -7.13
CA ALA A 402 1.43 -0.39 -5.85
C ALA A 402 1.78 0.59 -4.72
N PHE A 403 2.73 1.49 -4.98
CA PHE A 403 3.11 2.54 -4.05
C PHE A 403 1.93 3.45 -3.69
N SER A 404 1.15 3.88 -4.68
CA SER A 404 0.00 4.76 -4.49
C SER A 404 -1.11 4.10 -3.66
N ALA A 405 -1.41 2.82 -3.94
CA ALA A 405 -2.39 2.05 -3.19
C ALA A 405 -1.95 1.81 -1.74
N LEU A 406 -0.67 1.47 -1.50
CA LEU A 406 -0.11 1.28 -0.17
C LEU A 406 -0.11 2.60 0.64
N ARG A 407 0.21 3.72 0.01
CA ARG A 407 0.14 5.05 0.64
C ARG A 407 -1.28 5.42 1.03
N LEU A 408 -2.26 5.14 0.16
CA LEU A 408 -3.67 5.38 0.45
C LEU A 408 -4.16 4.53 1.64
N LEU A 409 -3.77 3.25 1.71
CA LEU A 409 -4.07 2.38 2.85
C LEU A 409 -3.47 2.94 4.14
N ARG A 410 -2.19 3.28 4.15
CA ARG A 410 -1.50 3.84 5.31
C ARG A 410 -2.10 5.19 5.76
N TRP A 411 -2.50 6.01 4.81
CA TRP A 411 -3.21 7.27 5.10
C TRP A 411 -4.55 7.01 5.80
N LYS A 412 -5.35 6.07 5.32
CA LYS A 412 -6.61 5.66 5.97
C LYS A 412 -6.39 5.08 7.37
N MET A 413 -5.27 4.41 7.62
CA MET A 413 -4.86 3.95 8.95
C MET A 413 -4.26 5.07 9.83
N GLY A 414 -4.24 6.33 9.37
CA GLY A 414 -3.69 7.46 10.13
C GLY A 414 -2.17 7.45 10.26
N TRP A 415 -1.44 6.81 9.33
CA TRP A 415 0.04 6.67 9.34
C TRP A 415 0.61 5.94 10.57
N LYS A 416 -0.19 5.16 11.29
CA LYS A 416 0.22 4.45 12.50
C LYS A 416 1.30 3.40 12.25
N HIS A 417 1.29 2.79 11.06
CA HIS A 417 2.20 1.72 10.67
C HIS A 417 3.10 2.15 9.52
N ASN A 418 4.33 1.65 9.51
CA ASN A 418 5.23 1.87 8.38
C ASN A 418 4.88 0.97 7.17
N ALA A 419 5.54 1.18 6.02
CA ALA A 419 5.23 0.45 4.80
C ALA A 419 5.53 -1.05 4.94
N ALA A 420 6.64 -1.43 5.62
CA ALA A 420 7.02 -2.82 5.79
C ALA A 420 6.06 -3.57 6.72
N GLU A 421 5.66 -2.96 7.84
CA GLU A 421 4.66 -3.54 8.76
C GLU A 421 3.31 -3.76 8.06
N THR A 422 2.87 -2.78 7.26
CA THR A 422 1.62 -2.88 6.51
C THR A 422 1.68 -3.98 5.45
N ALA A 423 2.79 -4.06 4.70
CA ALA A 423 3.01 -5.08 3.68
C ALA A 423 3.09 -6.50 4.29
N ASP A 424 3.83 -6.67 5.41
CA ASP A 424 3.92 -7.94 6.13
C ASP A 424 2.54 -8.40 6.64
N ALA A 425 1.76 -7.50 7.23
CA ALA A 425 0.42 -7.81 7.68
C ALA A 425 -0.47 -8.29 6.52
N LEU A 426 -0.46 -7.60 5.37
CA LEU A 426 -1.20 -8.02 4.18
C LEU A 426 -0.76 -9.40 3.68
N MET A 427 0.54 -9.70 3.68
CA MET A 427 1.05 -11.01 3.28
C MET A 427 0.56 -12.13 4.20
N ARG A 428 0.57 -11.89 5.51
CA ARG A 428 0.18 -12.88 6.52
C ARG A 428 -1.32 -13.11 6.61
N MET A 429 -2.14 -12.24 6.01
CA MET A 429 -3.60 -12.43 5.90
C MET A 429 -3.94 -13.50 4.86
N GLU A 430 -3.46 -14.72 5.10
CA GLU A 430 -3.63 -15.89 4.24
C GLU A 430 -4.44 -16.97 4.96
N GLY A 431 -5.32 -17.65 4.22
CA GLY A 431 -6.16 -18.74 4.73
C GLY A 431 -5.87 -20.06 4.04
N ALA A 432 -5.71 -21.12 4.82
CA ALA A 432 -5.59 -22.47 4.31
C ALA A 432 -6.97 -23.00 3.86
N HIS A 433 -7.03 -23.70 2.73
CA HIS A 433 -8.22 -24.43 2.33
C HIS A 433 -8.49 -25.55 3.34
N VAL A 434 -9.74 -25.66 3.81
CA VAL A 434 -10.10 -26.67 4.80
C VAL A 434 -11.07 -27.69 4.25
N GLN A 435 -12.21 -27.26 3.73
CA GLN A 435 -13.19 -28.15 3.12
C GLN A 435 -14.07 -27.38 2.12
N ARG A 436 -14.50 -28.02 1.02
CA ARG A 436 -15.37 -27.44 0.00
C ARG A 436 -14.79 -26.13 -0.54
N ASN A 437 -15.43 -25.01 -0.25
CA ASN A 437 -14.98 -23.66 -0.63
C ASN A 437 -14.60 -22.79 0.57
N TYR A 438 -14.37 -23.41 1.74
CA TYR A 438 -14.01 -22.71 2.97
C TYR A 438 -12.50 -22.63 3.16
N TYR A 439 -12.08 -21.48 3.68
CA TYR A 439 -10.70 -21.16 4.01
C TYR A 439 -10.63 -20.70 5.47
N LEU A 440 -9.64 -21.21 6.21
CA LEU A 440 -9.41 -20.91 7.61
C LEU A 440 -8.28 -19.90 7.74
N PHE A 441 -8.58 -18.74 8.30
CA PHE A 441 -7.63 -17.66 8.60
C PHE A 441 -7.27 -17.71 10.08
N SER A 442 -6.00 -17.58 10.40
CA SER A 442 -5.49 -17.70 11.78
C SER A 442 -4.62 -16.52 12.23
N TYR A 443 -4.31 -15.59 11.33
CA TYR A 443 -3.48 -14.45 11.66
C TYR A 443 -4.30 -13.19 11.95
N ARG A 444 -3.98 -12.54 13.07
CA ARG A 444 -4.50 -11.24 13.47
C ARG A 444 -3.51 -10.54 14.39
N ASP A 445 -3.31 -9.23 14.18
CA ASP A 445 -2.54 -8.35 15.04
C ASP A 445 -3.11 -6.92 15.00
N VAL A 446 -2.47 -5.97 15.68
CA VAL A 446 -2.89 -4.57 15.72
C VAL A 446 -2.93 -3.94 14.31
N THR A 447 -1.99 -4.30 13.44
CA THR A 447 -1.94 -3.79 12.07
C THR A 447 -3.13 -4.27 11.26
N THR A 448 -3.51 -5.55 11.40
CA THR A 448 -4.70 -6.09 10.71
C THR A 448 -6.00 -5.50 11.23
N ASP A 449 -6.10 -5.12 12.51
CA ASP A 449 -7.27 -4.43 13.07
C ASP A 449 -7.41 -3.00 12.49
N ASP A 450 -6.30 -2.29 12.31
CA ASP A 450 -6.30 -1.00 11.62
C ASP A 450 -6.61 -1.16 10.11
N ILE A 451 -6.15 -2.24 9.46
CA ILE A 451 -6.53 -2.60 8.07
C ILE A 451 -8.02 -2.89 7.98
N GLU A 452 -8.61 -3.63 8.94
CA GLU A 452 -10.06 -3.89 9.04
C GLU A 452 -10.84 -2.59 8.97
N SER A 453 -10.47 -1.64 9.83
CA SER A 453 -11.11 -0.34 9.92
C SER A 453 -10.96 0.49 8.64
N ALA A 454 -9.75 0.48 8.05
CA ALA A 454 -9.41 1.24 6.85
C ALA A 454 -10.03 0.67 5.57
N ALA A 455 -10.25 -0.64 5.49
CA ALA A 455 -10.81 -1.34 4.34
C ALA A 455 -12.32 -1.61 4.47
N GLY A 456 -12.91 -1.40 5.64
CA GLY A 456 -14.33 -1.65 5.90
C GLY A 456 -14.71 -3.13 5.82
N ILE A 457 -13.80 -4.03 6.17
CA ILE A 457 -14.00 -5.47 6.09
C ILE A 457 -13.74 -6.14 7.44
N PRO A 458 -14.52 -7.16 7.85
CA PRO A 458 -14.30 -7.85 9.13
C PRO A 458 -13.12 -8.82 9.04
N VAL A 459 -11.88 -8.38 9.28
CA VAL A 459 -10.67 -9.24 9.24
C VAL A 459 -10.72 -10.34 10.31
N ALA A 460 -11.35 -10.07 11.44
CA ALA A 460 -11.47 -11.02 12.56
C ALA A 460 -12.22 -12.32 12.23
N HIS A 461 -12.96 -12.38 11.12
CA HIS A 461 -13.70 -13.60 10.76
C HIS A 461 -12.75 -14.71 10.32
N ARG A 462 -12.71 -15.75 11.12
CA ARG A 462 -11.79 -16.87 10.96
C ARG A 462 -12.09 -17.76 9.77
N LEU A 463 -13.37 -17.92 9.41
CA LEU A 463 -13.81 -18.79 8.31
C LEU A 463 -14.43 -17.95 7.19
N ARG A 464 -13.96 -18.12 5.97
CA ARG A 464 -14.42 -17.40 4.78
C ARG A 464 -14.56 -18.34 3.60
N THR A 465 -15.45 -17.99 2.70
CA THR A 465 -15.55 -18.65 1.39
C THR A 465 -14.75 -17.87 0.33
N ARG A 466 -14.46 -18.50 -0.80
CA ARG A 466 -13.87 -17.81 -1.96
C ARG A 466 -14.78 -16.69 -2.49
N ALA A 467 -16.10 -16.84 -2.33
CA ALA A 467 -17.06 -15.81 -2.70
C ALA A 467 -16.94 -14.56 -1.81
N ASP A 468 -16.69 -14.74 -0.51
CA ASP A 468 -16.47 -13.62 0.41
C ASP A 468 -15.22 -12.84 0.02
N LEU A 469 -14.12 -13.53 -0.28
CA LEU A 469 -12.89 -12.88 -0.73
C LEU A 469 -13.05 -12.09 -2.04
N ARG A 470 -13.86 -12.59 -2.97
CA ARG A 470 -14.16 -11.89 -4.22
C ARG A 470 -14.95 -10.60 -4.03
N ARG A 471 -15.68 -10.46 -2.91
CA ARG A 471 -16.44 -9.24 -2.57
C ARG A 471 -15.58 -8.18 -1.90
N VAL A 472 -14.50 -8.58 -1.24
CA VAL A 472 -13.62 -7.66 -0.49
C VAL A 472 -13.17 -6.46 -1.33
N PRO A 473 -12.70 -6.58 -2.58
CA PRO A 473 -12.28 -5.42 -3.36
C PRO A 473 -13.39 -4.38 -3.55
N ALA A 474 -14.60 -4.83 -3.82
CA ALA A 474 -15.74 -3.92 -4.00
C ALA A 474 -16.14 -3.24 -2.68
N THR A 475 -16.13 -3.99 -1.56
CA THR A 475 -16.41 -3.44 -0.22
C THR A 475 -15.36 -2.41 0.17
N THR A 476 -14.08 -2.73 -0.02
CA THR A 476 -12.97 -1.80 0.27
C THR A 476 -13.07 -0.53 -0.57
N ARG A 477 -13.35 -0.67 -1.87
CA ARG A 477 -13.55 0.48 -2.75
C ARG A 477 -14.69 1.38 -2.27
N ALA A 478 -15.85 0.79 -1.92
CA ALA A 478 -16.98 1.54 -1.41
C ALA A 478 -16.62 2.33 -0.13
N ALA A 479 -15.99 1.69 0.84
CA ALA A 479 -15.54 2.33 2.08
C ALA A 479 -14.54 3.49 1.89
N LEU A 480 -13.91 3.57 0.71
CA LEU A 480 -12.96 4.65 0.37
C LEU A 480 -13.64 5.82 -0.37
N THR A 481 -14.76 5.57 -1.05
CA THR A 481 -15.45 6.57 -1.90
C THR A 481 -16.65 7.22 -1.23
N ASP A 482 -17.15 6.63 -0.15
CA ASP A 482 -18.16 7.18 0.74
C ASP A 482 -17.53 8.12 1.79
#